data_8edcf0eff4ee94498fdf60834bd58fe1
#
_entry.id   8edcf0eff4ee94498fdf60834bd58fe1
#
_cell.length_a   1.000
_cell.length_b   1.000
_cell.length_c   1.000
_cell.angle_alpha   90.00
_cell.angle_beta   90.00
_cell.angle_gamma   90.00
#
_symmetry.space_group_name_H-M   'P 1'
#
loop_
_entity.id
_entity.type
_entity.pdbx_description
1 polymer ?
#
loop_
_entity_poly.entity_id
_entity_poly.type
_entity_poly.pdbx_seq_one_letter_code
_entity_poly.pdbx_strand_id
1 'polypeptide(L)'
;MIIELGERLKNLRIEKHLRQDQVARLVNVEKSSISMYETGMRQPSYATLVRLADVFNVSTDYLLGRTSSSPVDLSGLTAAEAAIINQLVASMTDKNRKLEELKR
;
A
#
# COMPACT_ATOMS: atom_id res chain seq x y z
N MET A 1 3.83 13.09 -14.79
CA MET A 1 3.11 13.77 -13.71
C MET A 1 3.01 12.83 -12.50
N ILE A 2 3.34 13.33 -11.35
CA ILE A 2 3.24 12.55 -10.12
C ILE A 2 1.77 12.52 -9.68
N ILE A 3 1.22 11.33 -9.53
CA ILE A 3 -0.12 11.19 -8.97
C ILE A 3 -0.01 11.43 -7.47
N GLU A 4 -0.80 12.37 -6.98
CA GLU A 4 -0.75 12.75 -5.59
C GLU A 4 -1.28 11.65 -4.68
N LEU A 5 -0.86 11.70 -3.42
CA LEU A 5 -1.29 10.75 -2.38
C LEU A 5 -2.80 10.61 -2.34
N GLY A 6 -3.53 11.73 -2.40
CA GLY A 6 -4.98 11.72 -2.32
C GLY A 6 -5.64 10.91 -3.42
N GLU A 7 -5.16 11.07 -4.65
CA GLU A 7 -5.69 10.35 -5.80
C GLU A 7 -5.41 8.85 -5.69
N ARG A 8 -4.19 8.48 -5.29
CA ARG A 8 -3.82 7.07 -5.08
C ARG A 8 -4.66 6.44 -3.98
N LEU A 9 -4.84 7.15 -2.88
CA LEU A 9 -5.65 6.69 -1.76
C LEU A 9 -7.10 6.45 -2.19
N LYS A 10 -7.68 7.39 -2.92
CA LYS A 10 -9.05 7.26 -3.43
C LYS A 10 -9.18 6.06 -4.36
N ASN A 11 -8.24 5.88 -5.27
CA ASN A 11 -8.27 4.76 -6.22
C ASN A 11 -8.18 3.41 -5.49
N LEU A 12 -7.29 3.30 -4.50
CA LEU A 12 -7.17 2.08 -3.71
C LEU A 12 -8.45 1.79 -2.94
N ARG A 13 -9.05 2.83 -2.36
CA ARG A 13 -10.32 2.69 -1.63
C ARG A 13 -11.44 2.16 -2.55
N ILE A 14 -11.56 2.74 -3.73
CA ILE A 14 -12.57 2.34 -4.71
C ILE A 14 -12.32 0.90 -5.18
N GLU A 15 -11.07 0.52 -5.44
CA GLU A 15 -10.73 -0.86 -5.81
C GLU A 15 -11.17 -1.87 -4.76
N LYS A 16 -11.07 -1.51 -3.49
CA LYS A 16 -11.46 -2.39 -2.37
C LYS A 16 -12.95 -2.28 -2.04
N HIS A 17 -13.69 -1.48 -2.79
CA HIS A 17 -15.14 -1.27 -2.56
C HIS A 17 -15.43 -0.74 -1.16
N LEU A 18 -14.56 0.14 -0.65
CA LEU A 18 -14.71 0.73 0.68
C LEU A 18 -15.25 2.16 0.58
N ARG A 19 -16.04 2.54 1.57
CA ARG A 19 -16.47 3.93 1.76
C ARG A 19 -15.42 4.68 2.58
N GLN A 20 -15.47 6.01 2.51
CA GLN A 20 -14.56 6.85 3.30
C GLN A 20 -14.70 6.59 4.80
N ASP A 21 -15.91 6.41 5.30
CA ASP A 21 -16.14 6.14 6.72
C ASP A 21 -15.56 4.80 7.15
N GLN A 22 -15.58 3.80 6.28
CA GLN A 22 -14.99 2.50 6.56
C GLN A 22 -13.47 2.59 6.68
N VAL A 23 -12.82 3.30 5.76
CA VAL A 23 -11.38 3.51 5.82
C VAL A 23 -11.00 4.32 7.06
N ALA A 24 -11.76 5.36 7.37
CA ALA A 24 -11.54 6.19 8.55
C ALA A 24 -11.54 5.34 9.82
N ARG A 25 -12.50 4.43 9.93
CA ARG A 25 -12.59 3.52 11.07
C ARG A 25 -11.38 2.60 11.17
N LEU A 26 -10.95 2.05 10.02
CA LEU A 26 -9.82 1.13 9.98
C LEU A 26 -8.50 1.79 10.40
N VAL A 27 -8.32 3.08 10.12
CA VAL A 27 -7.09 3.81 10.45
C VAL A 27 -7.27 4.76 11.63
N ASN A 28 -8.43 4.72 12.28
CA ASN A 28 -8.73 5.45 13.51
C ASN A 28 -8.61 6.97 13.34
N VAL A 29 -9.26 7.49 12.31
CA VAL A 29 -9.39 8.94 12.08
C VAL A 29 -10.85 9.27 11.77
N GLU A 30 -11.17 10.56 11.73
CA GLU A 30 -12.51 11.02 11.34
C GLU A 30 -12.72 10.84 9.83
N LYS A 31 -13.97 10.61 9.43
CA LYS A 31 -14.34 10.52 8.01
C LYS A 31 -13.90 11.76 7.23
N SER A 32 -14.07 12.94 7.84
CA SER A 32 -13.65 14.20 7.23
C SER A 32 -12.16 14.23 6.92
N SER A 33 -11.34 13.58 7.75
CA SER A 33 -9.90 13.48 7.50
C SER A 33 -9.61 12.70 6.23
N ILE A 34 -10.30 11.56 6.02
CA ILE A 34 -10.12 10.78 4.78
C ILE A 34 -10.50 11.61 3.56
N SER A 35 -11.63 12.32 3.63
CA SER A 35 -12.06 13.20 2.54
C SER A 35 -10.99 14.27 2.24
N MET A 36 -10.41 14.89 3.27
CA MET A 36 -9.36 15.89 3.09
C MET A 36 -8.06 15.30 2.53
N TYR A 37 -7.71 14.08 2.93
CA TYR A 37 -6.55 13.39 2.37
C TYR A 37 -6.74 13.14 0.88
N GLU A 38 -7.94 12.67 0.49
CA GLU A 38 -8.24 12.33 -0.90
C GLU A 38 -8.26 13.55 -1.81
N THR A 39 -8.64 14.70 -1.28
CA THR A 39 -8.68 15.96 -2.05
C THR A 39 -7.37 16.75 -1.99
N GLY A 40 -6.41 16.31 -1.17
CA GLY A 40 -5.14 17.02 -1.00
C GLY A 40 -5.20 18.22 -0.07
N MET A 41 -6.34 18.45 0.59
CA MET A 41 -6.49 19.58 1.51
C MET A 41 -5.72 19.38 2.81
N ARG A 42 -5.41 18.14 3.15
CA ARG A 42 -4.67 17.79 4.36
C ARG A 42 -3.81 16.56 4.09
N GLN A 43 -2.65 16.52 4.71
CA GLN A 43 -1.77 15.36 4.63
C GLN A 43 -1.92 14.51 5.89
N PRO A 44 -1.92 13.16 5.76
CA PRO A 44 -1.94 12.31 6.94
C PRO A 44 -0.63 12.42 7.71
N SER A 45 -0.72 12.20 9.03
CA SER A 45 0.50 12.05 9.84
C SER A 45 1.25 10.79 9.40
N TYR A 46 2.51 10.69 9.80
CA TYR A 46 3.32 9.51 9.52
C TYR A 46 2.62 8.21 10.00
N ALA A 47 2.11 8.24 11.22
CA ALA A 47 1.43 7.07 11.78
C ALA A 47 0.20 6.68 10.97
N THR A 48 -0.60 7.65 10.56
CA THR A 48 -1.79 7.40 9.73
C THR A 48 -1.39 6.90 8.35
N LEU A 49 -0.33 7.45 7.76
CA LEU A 49 0.18 7.00 6.47
C LEU A 49 0.57 5.51 6.51
N VAL A 50 1.26 5.09 7.56
CA VAL A 50 1.65 3.69 7.73
C VAL A 50 0.40 2.80 7.85
N ARG A 51 -0.60 3.23 8.61
CA ARG A 51 -1.86 2.47 8.76
C ARG A 51 -2.60 2.35 7.43
N LEU A 52 -2.64 3.42 6.65
CA LEU A 52 -3.26 3.40 5.32
C LEU A 52 -2.54 2.41 4.40
N ALA A 53 -1.21 2.42 4.41
CA ALA A 53 -0.42 1.48 3.63
C ALA A 53 -0.72 0.04 4.03
N ASP A 54 -0.84 -0.24 5.32
CA ASP A 54 -1.18 -1.57 5.83
C ASP A 54 -2.58 -2.01 5.41
N VAL A 55 -3.56 -1.12 5.52
CA VAL A 55 -4.95 -1.42 5.13
C VAL A 55 -5.03 -1.81 3.65
N PHE A 56 -4.32 -1.10 2.80
CA PHE A 56 -4.37 -1.34 1.36
C PHE A 56 -3.29 -2.29 0.86
N ASN A 57 -2.46 -2.80 1.77
CA ASN A 57 -1.38 -3.73 1.46
C ASN A 57 -0.44 -3.19 0.38
N VAL A 58 -0.06 -1.94 0.52
CA VAL A 58 0.90 -1.26 -0.34
C VAL A 58 2.00 -0.65 0.53
N SER A 59 3.09 -0.24 -0.09
CA SER A 59 4.15 0.46 0.61
C SER A 59 3.78 1.94 0.81
N THR A 60 4.39 2.57 1.81
CA THR A 60 4.26 4.03 1.97
C THR A 60 4.86 4.76 0.77
N ASP A 61 5.92 4.21 0.16
CA ASP A 61 6.52 4.79 -1.05
C ASP A 61 5.52 4.80 -2.21
N TYR A 62 4.73 3.73 -2.36
CA TYR A 62 3.69 3.70 -3.38
C TYR A 62 2.64 4.78 -3.14
N LEU A 63 2.17 4.91 -1.89
CA LEU A 63 1.19 5.95 -1.55
C LEU A 63 1.73 7.35 -1.81
N LEU A 64 3.02 7.58 -1.53
CA LEU A 64 3.66 8.87 -1.73
C LEU A 64 4.05 9.15 -3.17
N GLY A 65 3.84 8.19 -4.06
CA GLY A 65 4.20 8.36 -5.47
C GLY A 65 5.69 8.25 -5.76
N ARG A 66 6.45 7.65 -4.84
CA ARG A 66 7.90 7.50 -4.99
C ARG A 66 8.28 6.25 -5.77
N THR A 67 7.34 5.35 -5.96
CA THR A 67 7.49 4.18 -6.81
C THR A 67 6.21 3.97 -7.60
N SER A 68 6.33 3.51 -8.84
CA SER A 68 5.21 3.17 -9.68
C SER A 68 4.78 1.72 -9.48
N SER A 69 5.53 0.94 -8.71
CA SER A 69 5.25 -0.48 -8.50
C SER A 69 4.11 -0.66 -7.50
N SER A 70 2.97 -1.10 -7.98
CA SER A 70 1.92 -1.64 -7.11
C SER A 70 2.31 -3.06 -6.68
N PRO A 71 1.62 -3.66 -5.70
CA PRO A 71 1.80 -5.08 -5.41
C PRO A 71 1.68 -5.90 -6.68
N VAL A 72 2.48 -6.98 -6.76
CA VAL A 72 2.52 -7.82 -7.96
C VAL A 72 1.13 -8.36 -8.26
N ASP A 73 0.60 -8.04 -9.45
CA ASP A 73 -0.69 -8.55 -9.90
C ASP A 73 -0.45 -9.85 -10.65
N LEU A 74 -0.89 -10.95 -10.05
CA LEU A 74 -0.73 -12.30 -10.59
C LEU A 74 -1.96 -12.78 -11.38
N SER A 75 -2.97 -11.93 -11.54
CA SER A 75 -4.25 -12.32 -12.14
C SER A 75 -4.13 -12.77 -13.59
N GLY A 76 -3.14 -12.27 -14.33
CA GLY A 76 -2.88 -12.65 -15.72
C GLY A 76 -1.95 -13.83 -15.90
N LEU A 77 -1.53 -14.47 -14.82
CA LEU A 77 -0.54 -15.56 -14.85
C LEU A 77 -1.20 -16.91 -14.64
N THR A 78 -0.59 -17.96 -15.19
CA THR A 78 -0.98 -19.32 -14.88
C THR A 78 -0.59 -19.63 -13.43
N ALA A 79 -1.23 -20.67 -12.85
CA ALA A 79 -0.90 -21.10 -11.49
C ALA A 79 0.59 -21.47 -11.36
N ALA A 80 1.17 -22.09 -12.37
CA ALA A 80 2.59 -22.46 -12.36
C ALA A 80 3.48 -21.23 -12.38
N GLU A 81 3.17 -20.24 -13.21
CA GLU A 81 3.93 -18.99 -13.29
C GLU A 81 3.83 -18.21 -11.98
N ALA A 82 2.64 -18.11 -11.40
CA ALA A 82 2.43 -17.43 -10.12
C ALA A 82 3.22 -18.12 -9.01
N ALA A 83 3.25 -19.45 -8.98
CA ALA A 83 4.03 -20.21 -7.99
C ALA A 83 5.52 -19.92 -8.09
N ILE A 84 6.05 -19.84 -9.31
CA ILE A 84 7.46 -19.53 -9.54
C ILE A 84 7.80 -18.12 -9.00
N ILE A 85 6.97 -17.13 -9.30
CA ILE A 85 7.18 -15.76 -8.83
C ILE A 85 7.11 -15.69 -7.31
N ASN A 86 6.14 -16.37 -6.69
CA ASN A 86 5.99 -16.40 -5.24
C ASN A 86 7.19 -17.06 -4.57
N GLN A 87 7.74 -18.11 -5.13
CA GLN A 87 8.95 -18.76 -4.62
C GLN A 87 10.15 -17.83 -4.71
N LEU A 88 10.28 -17.09 -5.80
CA LEU A 88 11.38 -16.15 -5.99
C LEU A 88 11.30 -15.02 -4.94
N VAL A 89 10.13 -14.45 -4.74
CA VAL A 89 9.92 -13.38 -3.75
C VAL A 89 10.23 -13.91 -2.35
N ALA A 90 9.75 -15.09 -1.99
CA ALA A 90 10.02 -15.69 -0.68
C ALA A 90 11.51 -15.92 -0.46
N SER A 91 12.22 -16.41 -1.48
CA SER A 91 13.66 -16.64 -1.42
C SER A 91 14.43 -15.34 -1.20
N MET A 92 14.06 -14.27 -1.91
CA MET A 92 14.70 -12.96 -1.75
C MET A 92 14.46 -12.38 -0.37
N THR A 93 13.26 -12.49 0.15
CA THR A 93 12.89 -12.02 1.49
C THR A 93 13.70 -12.77 2.56
N ASP A 94 13.82 -14.08 2.42
CA ASP A 94 14.60 -14.90 3.36
C ASP A 94 16.07 -14.55 3.37
N LYS A 95 16.67 -14.33 2.20
CA LYS A 95 18.07 -13.88 2.10
C LYS A 95 18.26 -12.52 2.77
N ASN A 96 17.37 -11.60 2.56
CA ASN A 96 17.45 -10.27 3.16
C ASN A 96 17.36 -10.34 4.68
N ARG A 97 16.51 -11.21 5.21
CA ARG A 97 16.38 -11.42 6.65
C ARG A 97 17.67 -11.98 7.24
N LYS A 98 18.30 -12.95 6.59
CA LYS A 98 19.57 -13.53 7.05
C LYS A 98 20.67 -12.50 7.05
N LEU A 99 20.73 -11.64 6.05
CA LEU A 99 21.71 -10.55 6.00
C LEU A 99 21.51 -9.57 7.16
N GLU A 100 20.26 -9.24 7.49
CA GLU A 100 19.96 -8.38 8.63
C GLU A 100 20.42 -9.00 9.95
N GLU A 101 20.20 -10.29 10.12
CA GLU A 101 20.64 -11.01 11.32
C GLU A 101 22.15 -11.00 11.48
N LEU A 102 22.89 -11.10 10.38
CA LEU A 102 24.34 -11.07 10.40
C LEU A 102 24.92 -9.70 10.73
N LYS A 103 24.18 -8.64 10.50
CA LYS A 103 24.62 -7.26 10.77
C LYS A 103 24.44 -6.84 12.23
N ARG A 104 23.73 -7.59 13.02
CA ARG A 104 23.46 -7.27 14.42
C ARG A 104 24.58 -7.70 15.36
#